data_8c09e30dad040b52a424cd2686c03316
#
_entry.id   8c09e30dad040b52a424cd2686c03316
#
_cell.length_a   1.000
_cell.length_b   1.000
_cell.length_c   1.000
_cell.angle_alpha   90.00
_cell.angle_beta   90.00
_cell.angle_gamma   90.00
#
_symmetry.space_group_name_H-M   'P 1'
#
loop_
_entity.id
_entity.type
_entity.pdbx_description
1 polymer ?
#
loop_
_entity_poly.entity_id
_entity_poly.type
_entity_poly.pdbx_seq_one_letter_code
_entity_poly.pdbx_strand_id
1 'polypeptide(L)'
;RKQNETAVMYCTVATGAAQTVYTESDAAWIDIKARWSDEPRGWEWLRNGTAFLWVSEKDGWRHIYLESRDGKTETLVTKGDYDVITIKAIDDKTNYVYFMASPDNATQQYLYRIKMDGKSKAELLSSPTEKGTHEYDISPNGMFAQHEFSNANTPPIENWVSFAKNTVIKSEEGGNPPPANQPKVEFFQVTTEDGITMDGWMVKPFNFDSTKKYPLVFTTYAEPGGQTVTDNYGIGRNGLYTGNMQQDGYIYMSVEGRGAPAPKGAAWRKAVYRKVGVVNVHDQAMAAKKIIQWPFIDTSRVAVWGWSGGASTTLNLLFQYPGIYKTGIAVAPVAYRLAYDNIYEERYMGLPQENREDYIKASAITYAKNLQGNLLLVHGTGDDNVHYQN
;
A
#
# COMPACT_ATOMS: atom_id res chain seq x y z
N ARG A 1 -0.01 -14.44 -19.03
CA ARG A 1 -0.73 -13.27 -19.51
C ARG A 1 -1.75 -12.76 -18.49
N LYS A 2 -2.76 -13.56 -18.10
CA LYS A 2 -3.80 -13.12 -17.14
C LYS A 2 -3.27 -12.94 -15.71
N GLN A 3 -2.11 -13.48 -15.37
CA GLN A 3 -1.46 -13.41 -14.03
C GLN A 3 -2.36 -13.88 -12.89
N ASN A 4 -3.32 -14.74 -13.17
CA ASN A 4 -4.33 -15.25 -12.24
C ASN A 4 -4.18 -16.74 -11.94
N GLU A 5 -3.10 -17.34 -12.41
CA GLU A 5 -2.71 -18.73 -12.13
C GLU A 5 -1.20 -18.80 -11.88
N THR A 6 -0.80 -19.60 -10.91
CA THR A 6 0.61 -19.92 -10.65
C THR A 6 0.76 -21.40 -10.39
N ALA A 7 1.93 -21.94 -10.74
CA ALA A 7 2.29 -23.33 -10.49
C ALA A 7 3.70 -23.43 -9.95
N VAL A 8 3.89 -24.19 -8.88
CA VAL A 8 5.20 -24.63 -8.41
C VAL A 8 5.54 -25.94 -9.09
N MET A 9 6.67 -26.00 -9.78
CA MET A 9 7.09 -27.17 -10.56
C MET A 9 8.47 -27.63 -10.12
N TYR A 10 8.64 -28.96 -10.00
CA TYR A 10 9.96 -29.58 -9.83
C TYR A 10 10.47 -30.04 -11.17
N CYS A 11 11.72 -29.66 -11.46
CA CYS A 11 12.41 -30.11 -12.65
C CYS A 11 13.58 -31.03 -12.28
N THR A 12 13.65 -32.18 -12.89
CA THR A 12 14.79 -33.11 -12.76
C THR A 12 15.93 -32.60 -13.62
N VAL A 13 17.02 -32.13 -13.02
CA VAL A 13 18.15 -31.51 -13.72
C VAL A 13 18.74 -32.44 -14.81
N ALA A 14 18.84 -33.74 -14.52
CA ALA A 14 19.46 -34.71 -15.46
C ALA A 14 18.60 -34.99 -16.71
N THR A 15 17.27 -34.84 -16.62
CA THR A 15 16.35 -35.26 -17.70
C THR A 15 15.52 -34.10 -18.26
N GLY A 16 15.47 -32.98 -17.57
CA GLY A 16 14.54 -31.88 -17.88
C GLY A 16 13.06 -32.20 -17.61
N ALA A 17 12.73 -33.36 -17.05
CA ALA A 17 11.35 -33.72 -16.72
C ALA A 17 10.82 -32.79 -15.63
N ALA A 18 9.63 -32.21 -15.86
CA ALA A 18 8.96 -31.30 -14.95
C ALA A 18 7.68 -31.94 -14.39
N GLN A 19 7.44 -31.75 -13.09
CA GLN A 19 6.24 -32.17 -12.38
C GLN A 19 5.67 -30.99 -11.62
N THR A 20 4.38 -30.68 -11.83
CA THR A 20 3.65 -29.70 -11.03
C THR A 20 3.30 -30.32 -9.66
N VAL A 21 3.63 -29.61 -8.60
CA VAL A 21 3.40 -30.03 -7.21
C VAL A 21 2.40 -29.17 -6.47
N TYR A 22 2.24 -27.92 -6.89
CA TYR A 22 1.27 -27.00 -6.32
C TYR A 22 0.72 -26.07 -7.40
N THR A 23 -0.55 -25.74 -7.32
CA THR A 23 -1.19 -24.76 -8.20
C THR A 23 -2.10 -23.85 -7.38
N GLU A 24 -2.16 -22.59 -7.76
CA GLU A 24 -3.08 -21.61 -7.20
C GLU A 24 -3.70 -20.80 -8.33
N SER A 25 -4.99 -20.50 -8.23
CA SER A 25 -5.70 -19.63 -9.15
C SER A 25 -6.56 -18.63 -8.40
N ASP A 26 -6.82 -17.49 -9.03
CA ASP A 26 -7.66 -16.42 -8.48
C ASP A 26 -8.57 -15.88 -9.59
N ALA A 27 -9.74 -15.38 -9.24
CA ALA A 27 -10.66 -14.79 -10.19
C ALA A 27 -10.15 -13.46 -10.78
N ALA A 28 -9.27 -12.75 -10.05
CA ALA A 28 -8.66 -11.49 -10.47
C ALA A 28 -7.19 -11.71 -10.84
N TRP A 29 -6.29 -11.72 -9.88
CA TRP A 29 -4.86 -11.98 -10.08
C TRP A 29 -4.24 -12.64 -8.85
N ILE A 30 -3.14 -13.37 -9.04
CA ILE A 30 -2.32 -13.87 -7.93
C ILE A 30 -1.45 -12.74 -7.39
N ASP A 31 -1.57 -12.44 -6.11
CA ASP A 31 -0.72 -11.47 -5.43
C ASP A 31 0.62 -12.11 -5.04
N ILE A 32 1.61 -11.96 -5.93
CA ILE A 32 2.95 -12.52 -5.72
C ILE A 32 3.82 -11.50 -5.00
N LYS A 33 4.04 -11.71 -3.71
CA LYS A 33 4.83 -10.82 -2.84
C LYS A 33 6.35 -10.83 -3.11
N ALA A 34 6.91 -11.81 -3.77
CA ALA A 34 8.33 -12.16 -3.67
C ALA A 34 9.24 -11.72 -4.82
N ARG A 35 8.90 -10.72 -5.68
CA ARG A 35 9.65 -10.57 -6.93
C ARG A 35 10.28 -9.21 -7.27
N TRP A 36 10.03 -8.16 -6.48
CA TRP A 36 10.54 -6.83 -6.82
C TRP A 36 11.63 -6.30 -5.90
N SER A 37 11.83 -6.99 -4.77
CA SER A 37 12.92 -6.75 -3.83
C SER A 37 13.31 -8.09 -3.20
N ASP A 38 14.47 -8.17 -2.60
CA ASP A 38 14.91 -9.32 -1.82
C ASP A 38 14.01 -9.60 -0.60
N GLU A 39 13.04 -8.76 -0.36
CA GLU A 39 11.96 -8.84 0.63
C GLU A 39 10.61 -8.39 0.01
N PRO A 40 9.49 -9.01 0.38
CA PRO A 40 9.29 -10.10 1.33
C PRO A 40 9.39 -11.47 0.68
N ARG A 41 9.92 -12.42 1.43
CA ARG A 41 9.97 -13.82 1.04
C ARG A 41 8.55 -14.38 1.00
N GLY A 42 8.05 -14.65 -0.18
CA GLY A 42 6.74 -15.30 -0.37
C GLY A 42 6.84 -16.80 -0.52
N TRP A 43 8.06 -17.31 -0.64
CA TRP A 43 8.38 -18.72 -0.79
C TRP A 43 9.78 -19.04 -0.26
N GLU A 44 9.90 -20.07 0.59
CA GLU A 44 11.17 -20.51 1.17
C GLU A 44 11.16 -22.02 1.42
N TRP A 45 12.28 -22.72 1.11
CA TRP A 45 12.45 -24.12 1.47
C TRP A 45 12.72 -24.30 2.97
N LEU A 46 12.05 -25.29 3.57
CA LEU A 46 12.13 -25.62 4.99
C LEU A 46 12.39 -27.11 5.19
N ARG A 47 12.77 -27.48 6.42
CA ARG A 47 12.90 -28.86 6.86
C ARG A 47 13.78 -29.69 5.93
N ASN A 48 14.96 -29.16 5.59
CA ASN A 48 15.89 -29.77 4.63
C ASN A 48 15.24 -30.07 3.28
N GLY A 49 14.36 -29.20 2.79
CA GLY A 49 13.69 -29.31 1.50
C GLY A 49 12.55 -30.33 1.47
N THR A 50 12.02 -30.75 2.62
CA THR A 50 10.82 -31.62 2.68
C THR A 50 9.50 -30.83 2.72
N ALA A 51 9.58 -29.52 2.95
CA ALA A 51 8.45 -28.60 2.92
C ALA A 51 8.87 -27.24 2.37
N PHE A 52 7.92 -26.42 2.00
CA PHE A 52 8.15 -25.02 1.64
C PHE A 52 7.07 -24.12 2.25
N LEU A 53 7.47 -22.89 2.54
CA LEU A 53 6.56 -21.85 2.96
C LEU A 53 5.99 -21.16 1.73
N TRP A 54 4.70 -20.84 1.76
CA TRP A 54 3.98 -20.15 0.71
C TRP A 54 3.12 -19.03 1.30
N VAL A 55 3.17 -17.84 0.71
CA VAL A 55 2.25 -16.74 1.07
C VAL A 55 1.17 -16.64 0.01
N SER A 56 -0.07 -16.76 0.46
CA SER A 56 -1.25 -16.69 -0.40
C SER A 56 -2.38 -15.91 0.26
N GLU A 57 -3.24 -15.32 -0.56
CA GLU A 57 -4.48 -14.68 -0.12
C GLU A 57 -5.74 -15.45 -0.52
N LYS A 58 -5.60 -16.75 -0.78
CA LYS A 58 -6.69 -17.63 -1.27
C LYS A 58 -7.88 -17.79 -0.33
N ASP A 59 -7.69 -17.48 0.96
CA ASP A 59 -8.76 -17.47 1.97
C ASP A 59 -9.31 -16.06 2.27
N GLY A 60 -8.90 -15.06 1.48
CA GLY A 60 -9.35 -13.68 1.60
C GLY A 60 -8.36 -12.72 2.28
N TRP A 61 -7.32 -13.26 2.94
CA TRP A 61 -6.25 -12.51 3.58
C TRP A 61 -4.89 -13.07 3.17
N ARG A 62 -3.84 -12.25 3.20
CA ARG A 62 -2.48 -12.77 2.99
C ARG A 62 -2.05 -13.57 4.21
N HIS A 63 -2.00 -14.87 4.05
CA HIS A 63 -1.57 -15.78 5.10
C HIS A 63 -0.36 -16.61 4.68
N ILE A 64 0.33 -17.13 5.69
CA ILE A 64 1.43 -18.06 5.53
C ILE A 64 0.89 -19.47 5.57
N TYR A 65 1.24 -20.25 4.55
CA TYR A 65 0.96 -21.67 4.42
C TYR A 65 2.27 -22.46 4.44
N LEU A 66 2.24 -23.62 5.03
CA LEU A 66 3.31 -24.59 4.97
C LEU A 66 2.87 -25.77 4.11
N GLU A 67 3.55 -25.97 3.00
CA GLU A 67 3.27 -26.99 2.01
C GLU A 67 4.29 -28.12 2.11
N SER A 68 3.84 -29.39 2.03
CA SER A 68 4.77 -30.48 1.84
C SER A 68 5.43 -30.45 0.48
N ARG A 69 6.66 -31.02 0.37
CA ARG A 69 7.40 -31.03 -0.89
C ARG A 69 6.62 -31.65 -2.04
N ASP A 70 5.80 -32.66 -1.78
CA ASP A 70 4.99 -33.36 -2.79
C ASP A 70 3.63 -32.72 -3.04
N GLY A 71 3.34 -31.58 -2.39
CA GLY A 71 2.08 -30.83 -2.54
C GLY A 71 0.85 -31.52 -1.98
N LYS A 72 1.01 -32.59 -1.17
CA LYS A 72 -0.14 -33.37 -0.66
C LYS A 72 -0.70 -32.87 0.66
N THR A 73 0.08 -32.15 1.42
CA THR A 73 -0.37 -31.60 2.72
C THR A 73 -0.09 -30.12 2.79
N GLU A 74 -1.09 -29.39 3.26
CA GLU A 74 -1.05 -27.96 3.49
C GLU A 74 -1.40 -27.66 4.94
N THR A 75 -0.71 -26.73 5.54
CA THR A 75 -1.01 -26.22 6.87
C THR A 75 -1.13 -24.70 6.84
N LEU A 76 -2.30 -24.17 7.18
CA LEU A 76 -2.47 -22.73 7.40
C LEU A 76 -1.79 -22.36 8.71
N VAL A 77 -0.73 -21.55 8.62
CA VAL A 77 0.11 -21.14 9.76
C VAL A 77 -0.46 -19.91 10.45
N THR A 78 -0.74 -18.84 9.72
CA THR A 78 -1.37 -17.62 10.26
C THR A 78 -2.85 -17.64 9.99
N LYS A 79 -3.66 -17.19 10.96
CA LYS A 79 -5.13 -17.23 10.87
C LYS A 79 -5.73 -15.95 11.42
N GLY A 80 -6.84 -15.51 10.87
CA GLY A 80 -7.59 -14.35 11.33
C GLY A 80 -7.82 -13.32 10.23
N ASP A 81 -8.53 -12.26 10.56
CA ASP A 81 -8.91 -11.21 9.62
C ASP A 81 -7.79 -10.13 9.54
N TYR A 82 -6.61 -10.54 9.07
CA TYR A 82 -5.47 -9.66 8.87
C TYR A 82 -4.52 -10.17 7.81
N ASP A 83 -3.79 -9.26 7.18
CA ASP A 83 -2.75 -9.59 6.20
C ASP A 83 -1.37 -9.75 6.86
N VAL A 84 -0.63 -10.77 6.47
CA VAL A 84 0.82 -10.79 6.59
C VAL A 84 1.38 -9.75 5.61
N ILE A 85 2.03 -8.71 6.13
CA ILE A 85 2.60 -7.62 5.33
C ILE A 85 3.91 -8.11 4.68
N THR A 86 4.82 -8.66 5.49
CA THR A 86 6.08 -9.24 5.02
C THR A 86 6.62 -10.27 6.01
N ILE A 87 7.43 -11.23 5.53
CA ILE A 87 8.14 -12.19 6.36
C ILE A 87 9.55 -11.66 6.60
N LYS A 88 9.92 -11.52 7.87
CA LYS A 88 11.23 -10.98 8.29
C LYS A 88 12.28 -12.06 8.52
N ALA A 89 11.89 -13.17 9.12
CA ALA A 89 12.80 -14.29 9.34
C ALA A 89 12.05 -15.62 9.49
N ILE A 90 12.77 -16.72 9.25
CA ILE A 90 12.30 -18.07 9.45
C ILE A 90 13.37 -18.82 10.25
N ASP A 91 13.00 -19.32 11.42
CA ASP A 91 13.83 -20.20 12.23
C ASP A 91 13.28 -21.63 12.14
N ASP A 92 13.79 -22.38 11.17
CA ASP A 92 13.39 -23.77 10.91
C ASP A 92 13.76 -24.72 12.08
N LYS A 93 14.78 -24.37 12.89
CA LYS A 93 15.20 -25.19 14.05
C LYS A 93 14.19 -25.13 15.18
N THR A 94 13.70 -23.94 15.49
CA THR A 94 12.70 -23.73 16.54
C THR A 94 11.27 -23.74 16.02
N ASN A 95 11.11 -23.89 14.69
CA ASN A 95 9.85 -23.91 13.97
C ASN A 95 9.04 -22.59 14.08
N TYR A 96 9.73 -21.45 14.13
CA TYR A 96 9.11 -20.13 14.14
C TYR A 96 9.26 -19.38 12.81
N VAL A 97 8.22 -18.64 12.44
CA VAL A 97 8.27 -17.59 11.43
C VAL A 97 8.00 -16.24 12.07
N TYR A 98 8.78 -15.23 11.68
CA TYR A 98 8.67 -13.84 12.11
C TYR A 98 8.11 -13.02 10.95
N PHE A 99 7.06 -12.24 11.19
CA PHE A 99 6.37 -11.50 10.13
C PHE A 99 5.80 -10.18 10.63
N MET A 100 5.67 -9.24 9.71
CA MET A 100 4.97 -7.98 9.97
C MET A 100 3.48 -8.14 9.68
N ALA A 101 2.65 -7.60 10.56
CA ALA A 101 1.20 -7.52 10.41
C ALA A 101 0.62 -6.34 11.19
N SER A 102 -0.60 -5.96 10.88
CA SER A 102 -1.32 -4.92 11.63
C SER A 102 -2.82 -5.25 11.71
N PRO A 103 -3.23 -6.19 12.58
CA PRO A 103 -4.61 -6.63 12.68
C PRO A 103 -5.61 -5.52 13.00
N ASP A 104 -5.20 -4.55 13.80
CA ASP A 104 -6.10 -3.52 14.35
C ASP A 104 -6.08 -2.19 13.57
N ASN A 105 -4.99 -1.92 12.81
CA ASN A 105 -4.83 -0.64 12.12
C ASN A 105 -3.98 -0.78 10.86
N ALA A 106 -4.62 -0.73 9.69
CA ALA A 106 -3.97 -0.88 8.39
C ALA A 106 -2.96 0.23 8.03
N THR A 107 -2.87 1.31 8.81
CA THR A 107 -1.88 2.38 8.60
C THR A 107 -0.57 2.15 9.34
N GLN A 108 -0.50 1.11 10.19
CA GLN A 108 0.64 0.78 11.04
C GLN A 108 1.17 -0.61 10.72
N GLN A 109 2.32 -0.99 11.29
CA GLN A 109 2.83 -2.36 11.19
C GLN A 109 3.68 -2.73 12.39
N TYR A 110 3.54 -4.00 12.79
CA TYR A 110 4.14 -4.57 14.00
C TYR A 110 4.74 -5.94 13.70
N LEU A 111 5.78 -6.32 14.45
CA LEU A 111 6.39 -7.64 14.35
C LEU A 111 5.64 -8.65 15.21
N TYR A 112 5.32 -9.77 14.58
CA TYR A 112 4.77 -10.97 15.21
C TYR A 112 5.68 -12.17 14.96
N ARG A 113 5.56 -13.20 15.80
CA ARG A 113 6.05 -14.53 15.49
C ARG A 113 4.99 -15.58 15.74
N ILE A 114 5.09 -16.70 15.06
CA ILE A 114 4.18 -17.83 15.23
C ILE A 114 4.93 -19.14 14.96
N LYS A 115 4.56 -20.23 15.66
CA LYS A 115 5.05 -21.56 15.30
C LYS A 115 4.37 -22.04 14.01
N MET A 116 5.15 -22.64 13.11
CA MET A 116 4.65 -23.21 11.86
C MET A 116 4.00 -24.58 12.07
N ASP A 117 3.14 -24.71 13.10
CA ASP A 117 2.43 -25.94 13.47
C ASP A 117 0.93 -25.91 13.15
N GLY A 118 0.43 -24.76 12.66
CA GLY A 118 -0.96 -24.52 12.34
C GLY A 118 -1.92 -24.50 13.55
N LYS A 119 -1.39 -24.55 14.79
CA LYS A 119 -2.18 -24.61 16.04
C LYS A 119 -1.89 -23.46 16.98
N SER A 120 -0.66 -22.93 16.95
CA SER A 120 -0.21 -21.82 17.79
C SER A 120 -0.91 -20.52 17.42
N LYS A 121 -0.90 -19.58 18.36
CA LYS A 121 -1.35 -18.19 18.11
C LYS A 121 -0.14 -17.31 17.83
N ALA A 122 -0.35 -16.28 17.03
CA ALA A 122 0.66 -15.26 16.80
C ALA A 122 0.95 -14.49 18.09
N GLU A 123 2.23 -14.26 18.36
CA GLU A 123 2.75 -13.51 19.49
C GLU A 123 3.28 -12.17 19.00
N LEU A 124 2.78 -11.06 19.53
CA LEU A 124 3.28 -9.72 19.24
C LEU A 124 4.63 -9.51 19.91
N LEU A 125 5.63 -9.10 19.13
CA LEU A 125 7.00 -8.82 19.60
C LEU A 125 7.31 -7.33 19.67
N SER A 126 6.72 -6.51 18.81
CA SER A 126 6.82 -5.05 18.90
C SER A 126 6.16 -4.53 20.18
N SER A 127 6.63 -3.40 20.67
CA SER A 127 6.02 -2.71 21.81
C SER A 127 4.55 -2.35 21.51
N PRO A 128 3.58 -2.77 22.32
CA PRO A 128 2.17 -2.42 22.10
C PRO A 128 1.85 -0.95 22.38
N THR A 129 2.77 -0.22 23.02
CA THR A 129 2.60 1.19 23.39
C THR A 129 3.20 2.14 22.36
N GLU A 130 4.13 1.67 21.53
CA GLU A 130 4.72 2.44 20.43
C GLU A 130 3.87 2.28 19.17
N LYS A 131 2.90 3.18 19.01
CA LYS A 131 1.99 3.17 17.86
C LYS A 131 2.64 3.79 16.65
N GLY A 132 2.70 3.05 15.54
CA GLY A 132 3.33 3.49 14.28
C GLY A 132 3.84 2.34 13.43
N THR A 133 4.91 2.62 12.73
CA THR A 133 5.59 1.68 11.85
C THR A 133 6.86 1.17 12.50
N HIS A 134 6.95 -0.15 12.61
CA HIS A 134 8.12 -0.85 13.08
C HIS A 134 8.78 -1.57 11.90
N GLU A 135 10.11 -1.53 11.84
CA GLU A 135 10.93 -2.30 10.91
C GLU A 135 11.96 -3.12 11.66
N TYR A 136 12.27 -4.31 11.15
CA TYR A 136 13.21 -5.22 11.79
C TYR A 136 14.13 -5.87 10.76
N ASP A 137 15.42 -5.85 11.06
CA ASP A 137 16.40 -6.74 10.44
C ASP A 137 16.81 -7.79 11.48
N ILE A 138 16.36 -9.03 11.27
CA ILE A 138 16.44 -10.10 12.25
C ILE A 138 17.65 -10.98 11.94
N SER A 139 18.49 -11.21 12.97
CA SER A 139 19.64 -12.11 12.86
C SER A 139 19.22 -13.53 12.43
N PRO A 140 20.06 -14.25 11.65
CA PRO A 140 19.73 -15.58 11.12
C PRO A 140 19.33 -16.63 12.18
N ASN A 141 19.72 -16.42 13.43
CA ASN A 141 19.38 -17.31 14.54
C ASN A 141 18.12 -16.86 15.32
N GLY A 142 17.44 -15.79 14.86
CA GLY A 142 16.22 -15.28 15.50
C GLY A 142 16.41 -14.70 16.92
N MET A 143 17.65 -14.46 17.36
CA MET A 143 17.91 -14.05 18.75
C MET A 143 17.98 -12.54 18.94
N PHE A 144 18.40 -11.82 17.92
CA PHE A 144 18.61 -10.38 17.93
C PHE A 144 18.02 -9.73 16.69
N ALA A 145 17.73 -8.44 16.77
CA ALA A 145 17.42 -7.63 15.61
C ALA A 145 17.90 -6.19 15.76
N GLN A 146 18.18 -5.57 14.63
CA GLN A 146 18.10 -4.13 14.50
C GLN A 146 16.63 -3.76 14.29
N HIS A 147 16.13 -2.81 15.08
CA HIS A 147 14.76 -2.38 15.06
C HIS A 147 14.71 -0.89 14.84
N GLU A 148 13.95 -0.44 13.87
CA GLU A 148 13.59 0.95 13.66
C GLU A 148 12.11 1.14 13.99
N PHE A 149 11.80 2.20 14.73
CA PHE A 149 10.45 2.65 15.00
C PHE A 149 10.29 4.10 14.57
N SER A 150 9.19 4.39 13.91
CA SER A 150 8.75 5.75 13.66
C SER A 150 7.22 5.84 13.63
N ASN A 151 6.70 7.06 13.74
CA ASN A 151 5.34 7.38 13.34
C ASN A 151 5.31 8.75 12.66
N ALA A 152 4.17 9.17 12.18
CA ALA A 152 4.02 10.42 11.45
C ALA A 152 4.59 11.66 12.18
N ASN A 153 4.63 11.61 13.52
CA ASN A 153 5.05 12.71 14.39
C ASN A 153 6.33 12.42 15.21
N THR A 154 6.87 11.21 15.09
CA THR A 154 8.08 10.76 15.79
C THR A 154 9.13 10.35 14.77
N PRO A 155 10.31 11.02 14.76
CA PRO A 155 11.43 10.61 13.90
C PRO A 155 11.85 9.16 14.16
N PRO A 156 12.53 8.50 13.20
CA PRO A 156 13.05 7.17 13.39
C PRO A 156 13.91 7.04 14.64
N ILE A 157 13.66 6.00 15.42
CA ILE A 157 14.43 5.60 16.60
C ILE A 157 14.98 4.21 16.31
N GLU A 158 16.30 4.07 16.33
CA GLU A 158 16.97 2.79 16.09
C GLU A 158 17.32 2.09 17.39
N ASN A 159 17.01 0.81 17.48
CA ASN A 159 17.24 -0.02 18.63
C ASN A 159 17.91 -1.34 18.25
N TRP A 160 18.82 -1.81 19.07
CA TRP A 160 19.22 -3.21 19.09
C TRP A 160 18.40 -3.96 20.13
N VAL A 161 17.70 -5.00 19.72
CA VAL A 161 16.77 -5.76 20.57
C VAL A 161 17.20 -7.22 20.70
N SER A 162 16.98 -7.80 21.87
CA SER A 162 17.13 -9.23 22.12
C SER A 162 15.77 -9.88 22.28
N PHE A 163 15.40 -10.78 21.39
CA PHE A 163 14.15 -11.53 21.52
C PHE A 163 14.16 -12.55 22.64
N ALA A 164 15.34 -13.12 22.98
CA ALA A 164 15.48 -14.07 24.09
C ALA A 164 15.15 -13.44 25.45
N LYS A 165 15.46 -12.14 25.62
CA LYS A 165 15.22 -11.40 26.85
C LYS A 165 14.03 -10.43 26.74
N ASN A 166 13.49 -10.25 25.54
CA ASN A 166 12.48 -9.23 25.20
C ASN A 166 12.89 -7.84 25.72
N THR A 167 14.12 -7.43 25.43
CA THR A 167 14.72 -6.18 25.93
C THR A 167 15.46 -5.45 24.84
N VAL A 168 15.41 -4.12 24.91
CA VAL A 168 16.31 -3.24 24.17
C VAL A 168 17.71 -3.36 24.76
N ILE A 169 18.71 -3.65 23.92
CA ILE A 169 20.12 -3.76 24.33
C ILE A 169 20.79 -2.39 24.22
N LYS A 170 20.51 -1.66 23.14
CA LYS A 170 21.07 -0.36 22.83
C LYS A 170 20.00 0.44 22.09
N SER A 171 19.86 1.70 22.41
CA SER A 171 19.01 2.64 21.68
C SER A 171 19.89 3.74 21.06
N GLU A 172 19.61 4.05 19.81
CA GLU A 172 20.21 5.18 19.11
C GLU A 172 19.06 6.08 18.65
N GLU A 173 18.96 7.28 19.22
CA GLU A 173 17.98 8.25 18.77
C GLU A 173 18.36 8.74 17.37
N GLY A 174 17.49 8.51 16.40
CA GLY A 174 17.64 8.98 15.03
C GLY A 174 16.96 10.32 14.82
N GLY A 175 17.74 11.29 14.39
CA GLY A 175 17.24 12.59 13.92
C GLY A 175 16.85 13.58 15.02
N ASN A 176 16.77 14.84 14.64
CA ASN A 176 16.28 15.89 15.53
C ASN A 176 14.76 15.82 15.64
N PRO A 177 14.18 15.92 16.84
CA PRO A 177 12.74 16.00 16.98
C PRO A 177 12.20 17.21 16.21
N PRO A 178 11.01 17.10 15.62
CA PRO A 178 10.40 18.24 14.95
C PRO A 178 10.23 19.40 15.93
N PRO A 179 10.30 20.67 15.47
CA PRO A 179 10.05 21.82 16.32
C PRO A 179 8.73 21.69 17.07
N ALA A 180 8.72 22.09 18.35
CA ALA A 180 7.56 21.93 19.22
C ALA A 180 6.26 22.60 18.71
N ASN A 181 6.39 23.60 17.85
CA ASN A 181 5.29 24.31 17.22
C ASN A 181 4.93 23.79 15.82
N GLN A 182 5.59 22.72 15.34
CA GLN A 182 5.25 22.14 14.04
C GLN A 182 3.86 21.50 14.10
N PRO A 183 2.96 21.80 13.14
CA PRO A 183 1.68 21.12 13.03
C PRO A 183 1.87 19.62 12.89
N LYS A 184 1.10 18.87 13.67
CA LYS A 184 1.14 17.40 13.66
C LYS A 184 0.33 16.84 12.52
N VAL A 185 0.72 15.68 12.03
CA VAL A 185 -0.13 14.86 11.18
C VAL A 185 -1.24 14.25 12.04
N GLU A 186 -2.48 14.43 11.61
CA GLU A 186 -3.67 13.88 12.26
C GLU A 186 -4.27 12.80 11.36
N PHE A 187 -4.45 11.59 11.89
CA PHE A 187 -5.16 10.52 11.18
C PHE A 187 -6.66 10.63 11.43
N PHE A 188 -7.43 10.26 10.41
CA PHE A 188 -8.90 10.23 10.49
C PHE A 188 -9.46 9.11 9.61
N GLN A 189 -10.74 8.83 9.80
CA GLN A 189 -11.49 7.97 8.89
C GLN A 189 -12.65 8.76 8.29
N VAL A 190 -12.97 8.46 7.03
CA VAL A 190 -14.13 8.98 6.33
C VAL A 190 -14.95 7.83 5.77
N THR A 191 -16.25 7.82 6.07
CA THR A 191 -17.19 6.85 5.50
C THR A 191 -18.04 7.52 4.44
N THR A 192 -17.99 6.98 3.25
CA THR A 192 -18.74 7.48 2.09
C THR A 192 -20.24 7.15 2.19
N GLU A 193 -21.05 7.71 1.29
CA GLU A 193 -22.50 7.45 1.26
C GLU A 193 -22.85 6.00 0.92
N ASP A 194 -21.97 5.33 0.18
CA ASP A 194 -22.08 3.90 -0.18
C ASP A 194 -21.39 2.97 0.85
N GLY A 195 -21.04 3.48 2.03
CA GLY A 195 -20.60 2.71 3.18
C GLY A 195 -19.12 2.30 3.17
N ILE A 196 -18.30 2.86 2.29
CA ILE A 196 -16.87 2.59 2.26
C ILE A 196 -16.15 3.45 3.29
N THR A 197 -15.50 2.82 4.28
CA THR A 197 -14.67 3.52 5.27
C THR A 197 -13.22 3.51 4.84
N MET A 198 -12.67 4.70 4.68
CA MET A 198 -11.30 4.95 4.23
C MET A 198 -10.49 5.65 5.30
N ASP A 199 -9.23 5.25 5.43
CA ASP A 199 -8.27 5.95 6.27
C ASP A 199 -7.72 7.17 5.54
N GLY A 200 -7.40 8.21 6.31
CA GLY A 200 -6.76 9.40 5.80
C GLY A 200 -5.85 10.04 6.83
N TRP A 201 -4.98 10.90 6.35
CA TRP A 201 -4.21 11.80 7.19
C TRP A 201 -4.36 13.25 6.70
N MET A 202 -4.21 14.20 7.61
CA MET A 202 -4.13 15.62 7.27
C MET A 202 -3.09 16.36 8.10
N VAL A 203 -2.58 17.43 7.51
CA VAL A 203 -1.78 18.45 8.21
C VAL A 203 -2.49 19.78 8.04
N LYS A 204 -2.68 20.49 9.16
CA LYS A 204 -3.33 21.79 9.21
C LYS A 204 -2.33 22.94 9.15
N PRO A 205 -2.75 24.15 8.77
CA PRO A 205 -1.90 25.33 8.82
C PRO A 205 -1.38 25.63 10.23
N PHE A 206 -0.24 26.35 10.30
CA PHE A 206 0.16 27.00 11.55
C PHE A 206 -0.94 27.95 12.01
N ASN A 207 -1.17 28.01 13.30
CA ASN A 207 -2.23 28.83 13.91
C ASN A 207 -3.62 28.55 13.32
N PHE A 208 -3.92 27.25 13.08
CA PHE A 208 -5.22 26.82 12.59
C PHE A 208 -6.35 27.32 13.50
N ASP A 209 -7.35 27.93 12.86
CA ASP A 209 -8.54 28.48 13.49
C ASP A 209 -9.77 27.85 12.81
N SER A 210 -10.50 27.00 13.53
CA SER A 210 -11.64 26.26 12.98
C SER A 210 -12.81 27.15 12.50
N THR A 211 -12.79 28.44 12.82
CA THR A 211 -13.79 29.41 12.37
C THR A 211 -13.47 30.01 11.00
N LYS A 212 -12.25 29.79 10.52
CA LYS A 212 -11.77 30.26 9.20
C LYS A 212 -11.88 29.16 8.16
N LYS A 213 -11.82 29.56 6.90
CA LYS A 213 -11.79 28.64 5.75
C LYS A 213 -10.40 28.62 5.10
N TYR A 214 -9.94 27.41 4.81
CA TYR A 214 -8.61 27.15 4.27
C TYR A 214 -8.69 26.44 2.92
N PRO A 215 -7.77 26.74 1.98
CA PRO A 215 -7.63 25.95 0.77
C PRO A 215 -7.18 24.54 1.12
N LEU A 216 -7.66 23.58 0.33
CA LEU A 216 -7.40 22.17 0.51
C LEU A 216 -6.59 21.62 -0.66
N VAL A 217 -5.50 20.90 -0.36
CA VAL A 217 -4.70 20.17 -1.33
C VAL A 217 -4.74 18.70 -0.98
N PHE A 218 -5.32 17.89 -1.86
CA PHE A 218 -5.22 16.44 -1.79
C PHE A 218 -3.95 15.95 -2.48
N THR A 219 -3.24 15.03 -1.85
CA THR A 219 -2.28 14.16 -2.54
C THR A 219 -2.89 12.78 -2.71
N THR A 220 -2.76 12.19 -3.88
CA THR A 220 -3.33 10.88 -4.16
C THR A 220 -2.38 10.00 -4.97
N TYR A 221 -2.42 8.70 -4.71
CA TYR A 221 -1.96 7.67 -5.62
C TYR A 221 -3.15 6.81 -6.06
N ALA A 222 -3.80 6.19 -5.08
CA ALA A 222 -5.08 5.48 -5.20
C ALA A 222 -5.10 4.30 -6.19
N GLU A 223 -3.94 3.79 -6.62
CA GLU A 223 -3.80 2.62 -7.51
C GLU A 223 -3.04 1.50 -6.80
N PRO A 224 -3.05 0.25 -7.33
CA PRO A 224 -2.42 -0.91 -6.67
C PRO A 224 -0.91 -0.80 -6.42
N GLY A 225 -0.22 0.19 -7.01
CA GLY A 225 1.23 0.33 -6.90
C GLY A 225 1.75 0.98 -5.62
N GLY A 226 0.90 1.60 -4.78
CA GLY A 226 1.39 2.27 -3.58
C GLY A 226 0.32 2.60 -2.56
N GLN A 227 0.67 2.50 -1.28
CA GLN A 227 -0.10 2.94 -0.14
C GLN A 227 0.31 4.38 0.23
N THR A 228 -0.66 5.28 0.41
CA THR A 228 -0.42 6.69 0.73
C THR A 228 -0.77 7.07 2.17
N VAL A 229 -1.49 6.20 2.88
CA VAL A 229 -1.89 6.44 4.26
C VAL A 229 -1.21 5.42 5.17
N THR A 230 -0.02 5.79 5.64
CA THR A 230 0.83 5.00 6.52
C THR A 230 1.29 5.86 7.69
N ASP A 231 1.40 5.28 8.88
CA ASP A 231 1.85 5.98 10.08
C ASP A 231 3.37 5.86 10.24
N ASN A 232 4.09 6.56 9.36
CA ASN A 232 5.54 6.63 9.36
C ASN A 232 6.05 8.07 9.24
N TYR A 233 7.30 8.30 9.64
CA TYR A 233 7.89 9.63 9.63
C TYR A 233 8.07 10.16 8.21
N GLY A 234 7.78 11.44 8.04
CA GLY A 234 7.88 12.11 6.75
C GLY A 234 6.58 12.19 5.95
N ILE A 235 5.55 11.42 6.34
CA ILE A 235 4.21 11.58 5.75
C ILE A 235 3.69 13.01 6.02
N GLY A 236 2.84 13.52 5.15
CA GLY A 236 2.35 14.91 5.27
C GLY A 236 3.29 15.96 4.69
N ARG A 237 4.44 15.56 4.11
CA ARG A 237 5.35 16.43 3.39
C ARG A 237 5.18 16.28 1.88
N ASN A 238 5.37 17.37 1.14
CA ASN A 238 5.43 17.33 -0.32
C ASN A 238 6.80 17.77 -0.77
N GLY A 239 7.63 16.83 -1.25
CA GLY A 239 9.00 17.10 -1.69
C GLY A 239 9.11 17.91 -2.98
N LEU A 240 8.02 18.06 -3.74
CA LEU A 240 7.96 18.86 -4.95
C LEU A 240 7.53 20.31 -4.69
N TYR A 241 6.99 20.59 -3.51
CA TYR A 241 6.61 21.94 -3.13
C TYR A 241 7.78 22.65 -2.42
N THR A 242 8.29 23.70 -3.01
CA THR A 242 9.45 24.42 -2.49
C THR A 242 9.13 25.33 -1.30
N GLY A 243 7.83 25.57 -1.03
CA GLY A 243 7.34 26.30 0.14
C GLY A 243 7.08 25.36 1.34
N ASN A 244 6.30 25.85 2.28
CA ASN A 244 5.80 25.06 3.40
C ASN A 244 4.27 25.20 3.46
N MET A 245 3.54 24.15 3.12
CA MET A 245 2.08 24.21 2.99
C MET A 245 1.38 24.68 4.27
N GLN A 246 1.92 24.33 5.43
CA GLN A 246 1.37 24.74 6.71
C GLN A 246 1.59 26.24 6.98
N GLN A 247 2.76 26.78 6.61
CA GLN A 247 3.06 28.23 6.71
C GLN A 247 2.28 29.02 5.68
N ASP A 248 2.11 28.45 4.48
CA ASP A 248 1.40 29.08 3.38
C ASP A 248 -0.14 28.98 3.51
N GLY A 249 -0.61 28.35 4.60
CA GLY A 249 -2.01 28.34 4.98
C GLY A 249 -2.86 27.27 4.28
N TYR A 250 -2.27 26.20 3.78
CA TYR A 250 -3.00 25.07 3.17
C TYR A 250 -3.29 23.98 4.18
N ILE A 251 -4.47 23.37 4.06
CA ILE A 251 -4.70 22.01 4.58
C ILE A 251 -4.19 21.04 3.52
N TYR A 252 -3.34 20.12 3.93
CA TYR A 252 -2.76 19.10 3.06
C TYR A 252 -3.14 17.71 3.56
N MET A 253 -3.67 16.84 2.69
CA MET A 253 -4.16 15.54 3.10
C MET A 253 -4.09 14.47 2.02
N SER A 254 -4.20 13.23 2.47
CA SER A 254 -4.45 12.07 1.62
C SER A 254 -5.56 11.22 2.21
N VAL A 255 -6.28 10.52 1.33
CA VAL A 255 -7.26 9.50 1.69
C VAL A 255 -6.98 8.26 0.84
N GLU A 256 -7.09 7.07 1.42
CA GLU A 256 -6.81 5.83 0.73
C GLU A 256 -8.05 4.98 0.52
N GLY A 257 -8.44 4.82 -0.75
CA GLY A 257 -9.58 4.03 -1.18
C GLY A 257 -9.24 2.58 -1.54
N ARG A 258 -10.25 1.85 -1.99
CA ARG A 258 -10.10 0.46 -2.47
C ARG A 258 -9.15 0.37 -3.66
N GLY A 259 -8.44 -0.75 -3.73
CA GLY A 259 -7.40 -1.00 -4.74
C GLY A 259 -5.98 -0.69 -4.27
N ALA A 260 -5.81 0.20 -3.29
CA ALA A 260 -4.52 0.42 -2.67
C ALA A 260 -4.01 -0.86 -1.96
N PRO A 261 -2.68 -1.10 -1.90
CA PRO A 261 -2.11 -2.32 -1.34
C PRO A 261 -2.11 -2.38 0.19
N ALA A 262 -2.98 -1.60 0.83
CA ALA A 262 -3.17 -1.62 2.28
C ALA A 262 -3.50 -3.02 2.81
N PRO A 263 -3.06 -3.39 4.02
CA PRO A 263 -3.33 -4.69 4.63
C PRO A 263 -4.78 -4.80 5.14
N LYS A 264 -5.74 -4.70 4.20
CA LYS A 264 -7.20 -4.75 4.43
C LYS A 264 -7.88 -5.94 3.73
N GLY A 265 -7.11 -6.98 3.41
CA GLY A 265 -7.59 -8.18 2.76
C GLY A 265 -7.71 -8.09 1.24
N ALA A 266 -7.88 -9.25 0.62
CA ALA A 266 -7.98 -9.41 -0.83
C ALA A 266 -9.17 -8.66 -1.43
N ALA A 267 -10.31 -8.64 -0.73
CA ALA A 267 -11.52 -7.93 -1.19
C ALA A 267 -11.28 -6.42 -1.36
N TRP A 268 -10.50 -5.80 -0.47
CA TRP A 268 -10.11 -4.41 -0.58
C TRP A 268 -9.20 -4.17 -1.80
N ARG A 269 -8.14 -4.94 -1.91
CA ARG A 269 -7.16 -4.79 -2.99
C ARG A 269 -7.75 -5.09 -4.36
N LYS A 270 -8.53 -6.16 -4.48
CA LYS A 270 -9.08 -6.66 -5.76
C LYS A 270 -10.39 -5.99 -6.19
N ALA A 271 -10.94 -5.08 -5.38
CA ALA A 271 -12.12 -4.30 -5.74
C ALA A 271 -11.97 -3.53 -7.08
N VAL A 272 -10.73 -3.21 -7.44
CA VAL A 272 -10.38 -2.49 -8.68
C VAL A 272 -10.13 -3.41 -9.88
N TYR A 273 -10.26 -4.73 -9.75
CA TYR A 273 -10.05 -5.62 -10.89
C TYR A 273 -10.98 -5.25 -12.04
N ARG A 274 -10.39 -4.98 -13.23
CA ARG A 274 -11.05 -4.43 -14.42
C ARG A 274 -11.70 -3.04 -14.24
N LYS A 275 -11.36 -2.34 -13.15
CA LYS A 275 -12.00 -1.09 -12.74
C LYS A 275 -10.99 -0.08 -12.17
N VAL A 276 -9.69 -0.26 -12.42
CA VAL A 276 -8.67 0.76 -12.10
C VAL A 276 -9.00 2.02 -12.90
N GLY A 277 -9.00 3.19 -12.26
CA GLY A 277 -9.46 4.45 -12.87
C GLY A 277 -10.98 4.66 -12.75
N VAL A 278 -11.71 3.70 -12.20
CA VAL A 278 -13.17 3.80 -11.96
C VAL A 278 -13.47 3.73 -10.47
N VAL A 279 -13.21 2.59 -9.82
CA VAL A 279 -13.55 2.38 -8.40
C VAL A 279 -12.70 3.26 -7.49
N ASN A 280 -11.39 3.28 -7.69
CA ASN A 280 -10.48 4.12 -6.90
C ASN A 280 -10.76 5.62 -7.10
N VAL A 281 -11.09 6.06 -8.30
CA VAL A 281 -11.47 7.46 -8.59
C VAL A 281 -12.80 7.80 -7.91
N HIS A 282 -13.79 6.90 -7.97
CA HIS A 282 -15.06 7.07 -7.26
C HIS A 282 -14.85 7.21 -5.75
N ASP A 283 -14.09 6.31 -5.15
CA ASP A 283 -13.80 6.33 -3.71
C ASP A 283 -13.16 7.65 -3.28
N GLN A 284 -12.13 8.12 -4.02
CA GLN A 284 -11.48 9.42 -3.76
C GLN A 284 -12.48 10.59 -3.86
N ALA A 285 -13.31 10.61 -4.88
CA ALA A 285 -14.31 11.68 -5.07
C ALA A 285 -15.39 11.66 -3.98
N MET A 286 -15.87 10.49 -3.57
CA MET A 286 -16.88 10.36 -2.51
C MET A 286 -16.33 10.74 -1.14
N ALA A 287 -15.08 10.38 -0.84
CA ALA A 287 -14.39 10.87 0.35
C ALA A 287 -14.25 12.39 0.33
N ALA A 288 -13.77 12.95 -0.78
CA ALA A 288 -13.64 14.40 -0.93
C ALA A 288 -14.99 15.12 -0.77
N LYS A 289 -16.08 14.55 -1.31
CA LYS A 289 -17.44 15.08 -1.15
C LYS A 289 -17.87 15.21 0.31
N LYS A 290 -17.44 14.29 1.19
CA LYS A 290 -17.67 14.38 2.64
C LYS A 290 -16.73 15.40 3.29
N ILE A 291 -15.46 15.39 2.94
CA ILE A 291 -14.44 16.25 3.54
C ILE A 291 -14.69 17.73 3.26
N ILE A 292 -15.09 18.08 2.04
CA ILE A 292 -15.37 19.48 1.71
C ILE A 292 -16.58 20.09 2.46
N GLN A 293 -17.35 19.27 3.16
CA GLN A 293 -18.42 19.72 4.05
C GLN A 293 -17.89 20.16 5.43
N TRP A 294 -16.64 19.92 5.75
CA TRP A 294 -16.06 20.40 7.01
C TRP A 294 -16.04 21.93 7.03
N PRO A 295 -16.42 22.55 8.16
CA PRO A 295 -16.70 23.99 8.21
C PRO A 295 -15.49 24.88 7.87
N PHE A 296 -14.29 24.33 8.05
CA PHE A 296 -13.03 25.03 7.82
C PHE A 296 -12.46 24.82 6.39
N ILE A 297 -13.16 24.14 5.50
CA ILE A 297 -12.69 23.95 4.11
C ILE A 297 -13.28 25.05 3.20
N ASP A 298 -12.41 25.66 2.40
CA ASP A 298 -12.82 26.54 1.32
C ASP A 298 -13.08 25.72 0.05
N THR A 299 -14.34 25.46 -0.23
CA THR A 299 -14.79 24.65 -1.38
C THR A 299 -14.47 25.27 -2.74
N SER A 300 -14.14 26.56 -2.78
CA SER A 300 -13.71 27.25 -4.01
C SER A 300 -12.24 27.02 -4.33
N ARG A 301 -11.45 26.52 -3.38
CA ARG A 301 -9.99 26.32 -3.47
C ARG A 301 -9.60 24.90 -3.08
N VAL A 302 -10.08 23.91 -3.86
CA VAL A 302 -9.74 22.50 -3.68
C VAL A 302 -8.87 22.04 -4.83
N ALA A 303 -7.65 21.61 -4.50
CA ALA A 303 -6.69 21.09 -5.46
C ALA A 303 -6.42 19.59 -5.20
N VAL A 304 -5.97 18.87 -6.23
CA VAL A 304 -5.49 17.51 -6.17
C VAL A 304 -4.22 17.37 -6.99
N TRP A 305 -3.26 16.62 -6.47
CA TRP A 305 -2.05 16.32 -7.21
C TRP A 305 -1.61 14.87 -7.00
N GLY A 306 -0.87 14.36 -7.98
CA GLY A 306 -0.26 13.05 -7.89
C GLY A 306 0.79 12.83 -8.98
N TRP A 307 1.59 11.78 -8.77
CA TRP A 307 2.61 11.33 -9.69
C TRP A 307 2.27 9.92 -10.18
N SER A 308 2.59 9.57 -11.46
CA SER A 308 2.37 8.26 -12.05
C SER A 308 0.88 7.83 -11.95
N GLY A 309 0.55 6.71 -11.32
CA GLY A 309 -0.85 6.32 -11.03
C GLY A 309 -1.65 7.38 -10.28
N GLY A 310 -1.00 8.14 -9.37
CA GLY A 310 -1.60 9.29 -8.72
C GLY A 310 -1.94 10.43 -9.68
N ALA A 311 -1.13 10.65 -10.70
CA ALA A 311 -1.42 11.62 -11.75
C ALA A 311 -2.59 11.17 -12.64
N SER A 312 -2.66 9.88 -12.96
CA SER A 312 -3.79 9.27 -13.67
C SER A 312 -5.10 9.45 -12.89
N THR A 313 -5.04 9.22 -11.58
CA THR A 313 -6.15 9.48 -10.66
C THR A 313 -6.51 10.97 -10.61
N THR A 314 -5.51 11.86 -10.51
CA THR A 314 -5.69 13.33 -10.53
C THR A 314 -6.43 13.80 -11.79
N LEU A 315 -6.01 13.34 -12.98
CA LEU A 315 -6.70 13.68 -14.23
C LEU A 315 -8.15 13.20 -14.23
N ASN A 316 -8.40 11.95 -13.82
CA ASN A 316 -9.76 11.41 -13.73
C ASN A 316 -10.64 12.20 -12.75
N LEU A 317 -10.10 12.57 -11.58
CA LEU A 317 -10.80 13.36 -10.58
C LEU A 317 -11.17 14.75 -11.11
N LEU A 318 -10.20 15.43 -11.75
CA LEU A 318 -10.41 16.77 -12.29
C LEU A 318 -11.43 16.77 -13.44
N PHE A 319 -11.41 15.75 -14.31
CA PHE A 319 -12.30 15.67 -15.46
C PHE A 319 -13.70 15.14 -15.14
N GLN A 320 -13.82 14.23 -14.17
CA GLN A 320 -15.11 13.61 -13.85
C GLN A 320 -15.84 14.28 -12.68
N TYR A 321 -15.12 15.03 -11.82
CA TYR A 321 -15.67 15.68 -10.64
C TYR A 321 -15.31 17.18 -10.56
N PRO A 322 -15.56 17.97 -11.61
CA PRO A 322 -15.18 19.40 -11.65
C PRO A 322 -15.92 20.24 -10.58
N GLY A 323 -17.05 19.74 -10.06
CA GLY A 323 -17.75 20.35 -8.94
C GLY A 323 -16.93 20.35 -7.64
N ILE A 324 -16.03 19.38 -7.46
CA ILE A 324 -15.19 19.23 -6.27
C ILE A 324 -13.82 19.87 -6.51
N TYR A 325 -13.09 19.38 -7.51
CA TYR A 325 -11.70 19.76 -7.76
C TYR A 325 -11.61 20.96 -8.72
N LYS A 326 -10.87 22.00 -8.30
CA LYS A 326 -10.69 23.25 -9.06
C LYS A 326 -9.34 23.35 -9.72
N THR A 327 -8.34 22.64 -9.20
CA THR A 327 -6.97 22.62 -9.73
C THR A 327 -6.40 21.22 -9.63
N GLY A 328 -5.78 20.75 -10.70
CA GLY A 328 -5.06 19.48 -10.75
C GLY A 328 -3.61 19.69 -11.15
N ILE A 329 -2.68 18.94 -10.49
CA ILE A 329 -1.29 18.86 -10.89
C ILE A 329 -0.99 17.38 -11.13
N ALA A 330 -0.74 17.02 -12.38
CA ALA A 330 -0.51 15.65 -12.81
C ALA A 330 0.93 15.50 -13.36
N VAL A 331 1.73 14.68 -12.67
CA VAL A 331 3.13 14.42 -13.05
C VAL A 331 3.25 13.01 -13.62
N ALA A 332 3.64 12.89 -14.88
CA ALA A 332 3.82 11.64 -15.61
C ALA A 332 2.59 10.69 -15.53
N PRO A 333 1.39 11.14 -15.93
CA PRO A 333 0.17 10.32 -15.85
C PRO A 333 0.14 9.22 -16.91
N VAL A 334 -0.45 8.07 -16.57
CA VAL A 334 -0.99 7.13 -17.56
C VAL A 334 -2.37 7.64 -17.97
N ALA A 335 -2.43 8.49 -18.99
CA ALA A 335 -3.67 9.09 -19.45
C ALA A 335 -4.50 8.14 -20.32
N TYR A 336 -3.83 7.21 -21.00
CA TYR A 336 -4.43 6.18 -21.87
C TYR A 336 -3.91 4.78 -21.52
N ARG A 337 -4.69 3.99 -20.80
CA ARG A 337 -4.25 2.70 -20.24
C ARG A 337 -3.80 1.67 -21.28
N LEU A 338 -4.29 1.74 -22.52
CA LEU A 338 -3.82 0.86 -23.61
C LEU A 338 -2.39 1.19 -24.08
N ALA A 339 -1.81 2.29 -23.64
CA ALA A 339 -0.44 2.70 -23.96
C ALA A 339 0.55 2.50 -22.81
N TYR A 340 0.12 1.89 -21.70
CA TYR A 340 1.01 1.55 -20.58
C TYR A 340 1.44 0.07 -20.65
N ASP A 341 2.38 -0.34 -19.79
CA ASP A 341 2.96 -1.68 -19.82
C ASP A 341 1.93 -2.79 -19.52
N ASN A 342 2.14 -3.93 -20.16
CA ASN A 342 1.20 -5.05 -20.06
C ASN A 342 1.33 -5.84 -18.74
N ILE A 343 2.46 -5.76 -18.02
CA ILE A 343 2.62 -6.46 -16.74
C ILE A 343 1.70 -5.85 -15.71
N TYR A 344 1.62 -4.51 -15.67
CA TYR A 344 0.72 -3.78 -14.78
C TYR A 344 -0.73 -3.86 -15.27
N GLU A 345 -0.98 -3.43 -16.50
CA GLU A 345 -2.36 -3.29 -16.99
C GLU A 345 -3.08 -4.64 -17.12
N GLU A 346 -2.45 -5.67 -17.70
CA GLU A 346 -3.10 -6.98 -17.84
C GLU A 346 -3.37 -7.64 -16.49
N ARG A 347 -2.54 -7.37 -15.45
CA ARG A 347 -2.79 -7.86 -14.09
C ARG A 347 -4.08 -7.29 -13.51
N TYR A 348 -4.24 -5.98 -13.58
CA TYR A 348 -5.33 -5.29 -12.89
C TYR A 348 -6.56 -5.07 -13.77
N MET A 349 -6.39 -5.03 -15.09
CA MET A 349 -7.46 -4.77 -16.05
C MET A 349 -7.85 -5.99 -16.89
N GLY A 350 -7.10 -7.10 -16.82
CA GLY A 350 -7.27 -8.25 -17.71
C GLY A 350 -6.80 -7.98 -19.13
N LEU A 351 -7.09 -8.89 -20.07
CA LEU A 351 -6.61 -8.76 -21.45
C LEU A 351 -7.40 -7.72 -22.24
N PRO A 352 -6.75 -6.74 -22.90
CA PRO A 352 -7.44 -5.71 -23.68
C PRO A 352 -8.22 -6.25 -24.87
N GLN A 353 -7.87 -7.45 -25.38
CA GLN A 353 -8.60 -8.13 -26.44
C GLN A 353 -9.98 -8.66 -25.99
N GLU A 354 -10.13 -8.93 -24.67
CA GLU A 354 -11.37 -9.43 -24.06
C GLU A 354 -12.24 -8.32 -23.48
N ASN A 355 -11.66 -7.14 -23.13
CA ASN A 355 -12.36 -6.09 -22.35
C ASN A 355 -11.87 -4.66 -22.65
N ARG A 356 -11.65 -4.35 -23.93
CA ARG A 356 -11.17 -3.04 -24.39
C ARG A 356 -11.98 -1.86 -23.84
N GLU A 357 -13.27 -2.02 -23.64
CA GLU A 357 -14.15 -0.96 -23.12
C GLU A 357 -13.82 -0.57 -21.69
N ASP A 358 -13.38 -1.53 -20.85
CA ASP A 358 -12.96 -1.23 -19.49
C ASP A 358 -11.70 -0.34 -19.49
N TYR A 359 -10.76 -0.60 -20.39
CA TYR A 359 -9.57 0.24 -20.59
C TYR A 359 -9.93 1.66 -21.02
N ILE A 360 -10.88 1.81 -21.93
CA ILE A 360 -11.33 3.13 -22.40
C ILE A 360 -12.00 3.89 -21.26
N LYS A 361 -12.90 3.25 -20.50
CA LYS A 361 -13.57 3.85 -19.33
C LYS A 361 -12.58 4.24 -18.22
N ALA A 362 -11.51 3.48 -18.05
CA ALA A 362 -10.46 3.72 -17.05
C ALA A 362 -9.51 4.85 -17.46
N SER A 363 -9.44 5.19 -18.75
CA SER A 363 -8.49 6.15 -19.30
C SER A 363 -8.99 7.58 -19.12
N ALA A 364 -8.19 8.43 -18.47
CA ALA A 364 -8.54 9.84 -18.20
C ALA A 364 -8.80 10.64 -19.47
N ILE A 365 -8.10 10.34 -20.57
CA ILE A 365 -8.27 11.02 -21.86
C ILE A 365 -9.72 10.95 -22.37
N THR A 366 -10.47 9.91 -22.00
CA THR A 366 -11.90 9.75 -22.36
C THR A 366 -12.74 10.92 -21.86
N TYR A 367 -12.36 11.52 -20.76
CA TYR A 367 -13.09 12.57 -20.05
C TYR A 367 -12.45 13.96 -20.20
N ALA A 368 -11.33 14.10 -20.91
CA ALA A 368 -10.55 15.33 -21.00
C ALA A 368 -11.37 16.58 -21.42
N LYS A 369 -12.37 16.39 -22.28
CA LYS A 369 -13.29 17.44 -22.71
C LYS A 369 -14.12 18.09 -21.59
N ASN A 370 -14.19 17.43 -20.44
CA ASN A 370 -14.98 17.91 -19.29
C ASN A 370 -14.15 18.79 -18.34
N LEU A 371 -12.90 19.09 -18.66
CA LEU A 371 -12.06 19.98 -17.86
C LEU A 371 -12.73 21.35 -17.69
N GLN A 372 -12.98 21.74 -16.45
CA GLN A 372 -13.54 23.04 -16.08
C GLN A 372 -12.60 23.87 -15.17
N GLY A 373 -11.63 23.22 -14.56
CA GLY A 373 -10.68 23.84 -13.66
C GLY A 373 -9.31 24.11 -14.31
N ASN A 374 -8.29 24.28 -13.49
CA ASN A 374 -6.92 24.49 -13.92
C ASN A 374 -6.15 23.16 -13.89
N LEU A 375 -5.37 22.88 -14.91
CA LEU A 375 -4.51 21.71 -14.99
C LEU A 375 -3.06 22.13 -15.27
N LEU A 376 -2.16 21.69 -14.40
CA LEU A 376 -0.72 21.65 -14.69
C LEU A 376 -0.34 20.19 -15.00
N LEU A 377 0.09 19.97 -16.23
CA LEU A 377 0.57 18.67 -16.69
C LEU A 377 2.08 18.72 -16.85
N VAL A 378 2.79 17.81 -16.20
CA VAL A 378 4.25 17.69 -16.23
C VAL A 378 4.63 16.30 -16.70
N HIS A 379 5.57 16.20 -17.68
CA HIS A 379 6.06 14.92 -18.16
C HIS A 379 7.50 15.03 -18.66
N GLY A 380 8.29 14.01 -18.38
CA GLY A 380 9.66 13.90 -18.91
C GLY A 380 9.66 13.34 -20.33
N THR A 381 10.35 14.00 -21.25
CA THR A 381 10.47 13.53 -22.65
C THR A 381 11.30 12.26 -22.79
N GLY A 382 12.13 11.93 -21.78
CA GLY A 382 12.95 10.72 -21.69
C GLY A 382 12.40 9.67 -20.71
N ASP A 383 11.12 9.78 -20.31
CA ASP A 383 10.49 8.83 -19.38
C ASP A 383 10.38 7.46 -20.07
N ASP A 384 11.09 6.46 -19.54
CA ASP A 384 11.16 5.10 -20.05
C ASP A 384 10.16 4.14 -19.41
N ASN A 385 9.40 4.61 -18.40
CA ASN A 385 8.32 3.88 -17.76
C ASN A 385 6.96 4.32 -18.33
N VAL A 386 6.54 5.56 -18.07
CA VAL A 386 5.34 6.14 -18.66
C VAL A 386 5.79 6.95 -19.88
N HIS A 387 5.76 6.34 -21.06
CA HIS A 387 6.22 6.98 -22.26
C HIS A 387 5.50 8.31 -22.53
N TYR A 388 6.23 9.32 -22.99
CA TYR A 388 5.73 10.68 -23.20
C TYR A 388 4.50 10.76 -24.11
N GLN A 389 4.32 9.85 -25.04
CA GLN A 389 3.14 9.79 -25.93
C GLN A 389 1.86 9.36 -25.18
N ASN A 390 1.95 8.87 -23.95
CA ASN A 390 0.79 8.53 -23.13
C ASN A 390 0.00 9.76 -22.75
#